data_6feb9080a9258b085e740b50c67c13f5
#
_entry.id   6feb9080a9258b085e740b50c67c13f5
#
_cell.length_a   1.000
_cell.length_b   1.000
_cell.length_c   1.000
_cell.angle_alpha   90.00
_cell.angle_beta   90.00
_cell.angle_gamma   90.00
#
_symmetry.space_group_name_H-M   'P 1'
#
loop_
_entity.id
_entity.type
_entity.pdbx_description
1 polymer ?
#
loop_
_entity_poly.entity_id
_entity_poly.type
_entity_poly.pdbx_seq_one_letter_code
_entity_poly.pdbx_strand_id
1 'polypeptide(L)'
;EYKGGGEIGHAEKELDYALNYAIKTISSDLEHFSFNTAVARLMELINAMYKADGCVSEKQYFNTAVTVIKLIAPMMPHISEELYHEFGFEGFVVDCEYPVCDESKLIKEEIEIAVQINSRVKSKIVVPVNATQAEVQEIVLKDAKVIDLLEGKTPKKIIVILGRLVNIVV
;
A
#
# COMPACT_ATOMS: atom_id res chain seq x y z
N GLU A 1 7.04 -15.15 16.62
CA GLU A 1 6.42 -16.16 15.72
C GLU A 1 5.70 -15.44 14.57
N TYR A 2 6.22 -15.58 13.36
CA TYR A 2 5.70 -15.02 12.12
C TYR A 2 4.27 -15.54 11.84
N LYS A 3 3.28 -14.65 11.81
CA LYS A 3 1.86 -14.98 11.57
C LYS A 3 1.34 -14.50 10.21
N GLY A 4 2.19 -14.33 9.22
CA GLY A 4 1.79 -13.86 7.90
C GLY A 4 1.95 -14.95 6.85
N GLY A 5 0.86 -15.47 6.30
CA GLY A 5 0.85 -16.43 5.18
C GLY A 5 1.00 -15.80 3.79
N GLY A 6 1.56 -14.59 3.69
CA GLY A 6 1.93 -13.94 2.43
C GLY A 6 3.43 -14.05 2.19
N GLU A 7 3.84 -14.13 0.93
CA GLU A 7 5.26 -14.09 0.59
C GLU A 7 5.89 -12.80 1.14
N ILE A 8 6.99 -12.91 1.91
CA ILE A 8 7.71 -11.77 2.51
C ILE A 8 7.96 -10.67 1.47
N GLY A 9 8.32 -11.04 0.26
CA GLY A 9 8.56 -10.10 -0.83
C GLY A 9 7.36 -9.24 -1.26
N HIS A 10 6.12 -9.71 -1.07
CA HIS A 10 4.93 -8.90 -1.38
C HIS A 10 4.69 -7.82 -0.33
N ALA A 11 4.74 -8.16 0.95
CA ALA A 11 4.59 -7.19 2.05
C ALA A 11 5.70 -6.12 2.03
N GLU A 12 6.93 -6.52 1.68
CA GLU A 12 8.05 -5.60 1.52
C GLU A 12 7.82 -4.60 0.39
N LYS A 13 7.32 -5.05 -0.76
CA LYS A 13 6.97 -4.18 -1.90
C LYS A 13 5.81 -3.23 -1.57
N GLU A 14 4.79 -3.71 -0.86
CA GLU A 14 3.68 -2.86 -0.42
C GLU A 14 4.13 -1.76 0.54
N LEU A 15 5.00 -2.08 1.51
CA LEU A 15 5.55 -1.10 2.44
C LEU A 15 6.47 -0.09 1.72
N ASP A 16 7.31 -0.56 0.80
CA ASP A 16 8.16 0.30 -0.03
C ASP A 16 7.33 1.26 -0.89
N TYR A 17 6.25 0.76 -1.48
CA TYR A 17 5.31 1.61 -2.22
C TYR A 17 4.67 2.67 -1.30
N ALA A 18 4.14 2.25 -0.14
CA ALA A 18 3.50 3.16 0.80
C ALA A 18 4.47 4.24 1.30
N LEU A 19 5.72 3.86 1.60
CA LEU A 19 6.78 4.77 2.01
C LEU A 19 7.09 5.81 0.93
N ASN A 20 7.37 5.36 -0.29
CA ASN A 20 7.74 6.27 -1.37
C ASN A 20 6.57 7.16 -1.81
N TYR A 21 5.34 6.64 -1.77
CA TYR A 21 4.14 7.44 -2.00
C TYR A 21 3.97 8.54 -0.93
N ALA A 22 4.20 8.19 0.34
CA ALA A 22 4.16 9.16 1.44
C ALA A 22 5.25 10.24 1.28
N ILE A 23 6.50 9.86 0.98
CA ILE A 23 7.58 10.82 0.74
C ILE A 23 7.18 11.81 -0.35
N LYS A 24 6.73 11.32 -1.51
CA LYS A 24 6.35 12.15 -2.66
C LYS A 24 5.21 13.12 -2.32
N THR A 25 4.15 12.60 -1.71
CA THR A 25 2.94 13.39 -1.44
C THR A 25 3.12 14.35 -0.28
N ILE A 26 3.77 13.94 0.83
CA ILE A 26 4.05 14.81 1.97
C ILE A 26 4.99 15.94 1.56
N SER A 27 6.03 15.67 0.78
CA SER A 27 6.94 16.72 0.27
C SER A 27 6.16 17.78 -0.51
N SER A 28 5.30 17.36 -1.43
CA SER A 28 4.44 18.28 -2.18
C SER A 28 3.45 19.03 -1.30
N ASP A 29 2.84 18.36 -0.33
CA ASP A 29 1.89 18.99 0.60
C ASP A 29 2.57 20.04 1.49
N LEU A 30 3.82 19.80 1.91
CA LEU A 30 4.60 20.77 2.68
C LEU A 30 4.99 22.00 1.85
N GLU A 31 5.38 21.82 0.58
CA GLU A 31 5.67 22.92 -0.35
C GLU A 31 4.46 23.84 -0.56
N HIS A 32 3.24 23.28 -0.50
CA HIS A 32 1.98 24.03 -0.65
C HIS A 32 1.31 24.40 0.68
N PHE A 33 1.98 24.20 1.82
CA PHE A 33 1.43 24.41 3.17
C PHE A 33 0.13 23.65 3.45
N SER A 34 -0.06 22.51 2.80
CA SER A 34 -1.24 21.65 2.94
C SER A 34 -1.07 20.65 4.09
N PHE A 35 -0.87 21.15 5.32
CA PHE A 35 -0.55 20.33 6.48
C PHE A 35 -1.62 19.27 6.81
N ASN A 36 -2.89 19.54 6.55
CA ASN A 36 -3.97 18.59 6.81
C ASN A 36 -3.80 17.31 5.98
N THR A 37 -3.46 17.45 4.68
CA THR A 37 -3.22 16.33 3.78
C THR A 37 -1.91 15.64 4.10
N ALA A 38 -0.86 16.37 4.45
CA ALA A 38 0.40 15.81 4.90
C ALA A 38 0.22 14.89 6.12
N VAL A 39 -0.55 15.33 7.13
CA VAL A 39 -0.87 14.50 8.31
C VAL A 39 -1.69 13.26 7.91
N ALA A 40 -2.68 13.41 7.03
CA ALA A 40 -3.47 12.27 6.56
C ALA A 40 -2.59 11.22 5.84
N ARG A 41 -1.64 11.66 4.98
CA ARG A 41 -0.67 10.77 4.31
C ARG A 41 0.26 10.07 5.30
N LEU A 42 0.68 10.79 6.33
CA LEU A 42 1.47 10.19 7.40
C LEU A 42 0.71 9.09 8.14
N MET A 43 -0.57 9.33 8.46
CA MET A 43 -1.44 8.31 9.07
C MET A 43 -1.64 7.09 8.17
N GLU A 44 -1.78 7.28 6.85
CA GLU A 44 -1.84 6.18 5.88
C GLU A 44 -0.56 5.34 5.91
N LEU A 45 0.62 5.97 5.94
CA LEU A 45 1.91 5.28 6.05
C LEU A 45 2.04 4.50 7.36
N ILE A 46 1.70 5.12 8.49
CA ILE A 46 1.73 4.45 9.81
C ILE A 46 0.80 3.23 9.82
N ASN A 47 -0.40 3.35 9.23
CA ASN A 47 -1.33 2.22 9.09
C ASN A 47 -0.76 1.10 8.20
N ALA A 48 -0.01 1.45 7.15
CA ALA A 48 0.70 0.46 6.33
C ALA A 48 1.81 -0.23 7.12
N MET A 49 2.55 0.51 7.96
CA MET A 49 3.56 -0.07 8.87
C MET A 49 2.93 -1.05 9.87
N TYR A 50 1.80 -0.72 10.50
CA TYR A 50 1.10 -1.65 11.39
C TYR A 50 0.69 -2.96 10.69
N LYS A 51 0.28 -2.88 9.43
CA LYS A 51 -0.06 -4.08 8.64
C LYS A 51 1.19 -4.90 8.25
N ALA A 52 2.32 -4.22 8.07
CA ALA A 52 3.58 -4.84 7.69
C ALA A 52 4.35 -5.42 8.90
N ASP A 53 3.92 -5.11 10.13
CA ASP A 53 4.57 -5.59 11.35
C ASP A 53 4.63 -7.12 11.39
N GLY A 54 5.84 -7.65 11.59
CA GLY A 54 6.12 -9.08 11.53
C GLY A 54 6.02 -9.73 10.15
N CYS A 55 5.73 -8.94 9.09
CA CYS A 55 5.61 -9.42 7.71
C CYS A 55 6.74 -8.95 6.78
N VAL A 56 7.59 -8.06 7.25
CA VAL A 56 8.75 -7.50 6.53
C VAL A 56 10.02 -7.69 7.35
N SER A 57 11.18 -7.48 6.73
CA SER A 57 12.46 -7.53 7.45
C SER A 57 12.55 -6.40 8.49
N GLU A 58 13.14 -6.69 9.66
CA GLU A 58 13.37 -5.70 10.73
C GLU A 58 14.12 -4.48 10.21
N LYS A 59 15.07 -4.69 9.30
CA LYS A 59 15.84 -3.62 8.67
C LYS A 59 14.95 -2.67 7.88
N GLN A 60 14.03 -3.21 7.07
CA GLN A 60 13.12 -2.39 6.28
C GLN A 60 12.14 -1.63 7.18
N TYR A 61 11.60 -2.31 8.18
CA TYR A 61 10.70 -1.70 9.16
C TYR A 61 11.39 -0.54 9.90
N PHE A 62 12.62 -0.77 10.38
CA PHE A 62 13.44 0.23 11.04
C PHE A 62 13.73 1.43 10.13
N ASN A 63 14.15 1.19 8.89
CA ASN A 63 14.43 2.25 7.93
C ASN A 63 13.18 3.08 7.61
N THR A 64 12.02 2.44 7.53
CA THR A 64 10.74 3.12 7.34
C THR A 64 10.40 3.99 8.55
N ALA A 65 10.59 3.50 9.76
CA ALA A 65 10.37 4.27 11.00
C ALA A 65 11.28 5.50 11.08
N VAL A 66 12.57 5.35 10.76
CA VAL A 66 13.51 6.48 10.70
C VAL A 66 13.07 7.51 9.64
N THR A 67 12.58 7.04 8.50
CA THR A 67 12.07 7.94 7.45
C THR A 67 10.83 8.69 7.91
N VAL A 68 9.92 8.05 8.64
CA VAL A 68 8.76 8.71 9.27
C VAL A 68 9.20 9.82 10.20
N ILE A 69 10.21 9.59 11.05
CA ILE A 69 10.76 10.60 11.97
C ILE A 69 11.23 11.83 11.18
N LYS A 70 11.93 11.64 10.08
CA LYS A 70 12.40 12.72 9.20
C LYS A 70 11.24 13.46 8.50
N LEU A 71 10.21 12.73 8.06
CA LEU A 71 9.05 13.32 7.39
C LEU A 71 8.22 14.21 8.31
N ILE A 72 8.11 13.88 9.60
CA ILE A 72 7.35 14.67 10.58
C ILE A 72 8.14 15.85 11.13
N ALA A 73 9.46 15.89 10.99
CA ALA A 73 10.31 16.92 11.59
C ALA A 73 9.91 18.36 11.25
N PRO A 74 9.51 18.71 10.00
CA PRO A 74 9.05 20.06 9.70
C PRO A 74 7.77 20.48 10.42
N MET A 75 6.93 19.52 10.83
CA MET A 75 5.64 19.79 11.49
C MET A 75 5.72 19.62 13.01
N MET A 76 6.51 18.68 13.48
CA MET A 76 6.62 18.30 14.91
C MET A 76 8.09 18.12 15.32
N PRO A 77 8.91 19.19 15.31
CA PRO A 77 10.36 19.08 15.51
C PRO A 77 10.75 18.46 16.86
N HIS A 78 10.08 18.84 17.96
CA HIS A 78 10.44 18.33 19.28
C HIS A 78 10.25 16.81 19.42
N ILE A 79 9.13 16.28 18.91
CA ILE A 79 8.86 14.84 18.92
C ILE A 79 9.85 14.10 18.01
N SER A 80 10.15 14.69 16.85
CA SER A 80 11.10 14.09 15.91
C SER A 80 12.51 14.00 16.50
N GLU A 81 12.98 15.04 17.17
CA GLU A 81 14.29 15.01 17.82
C GLU A 81 14.34 13.97 18.95
N GLU A 82 13.31 13.91 19.78
CA GLU A 82 13.24 12.92 20.87
C GLU A 82 13.28 11.49 20.33
N LEU A 83 12.42 11.18 19.34
CA LEU A 83 12.41 9.87 18.70
C LEU A 83 13.73 9.55 18.00
N TYR A 84 14.37 10.52 17.37
CA TYR A 84 15.64 10.34 16.70
C TYR A 84 16.74 9.90 17.67
N HIS A 85 16.79 10.52 18.86
CA HIS A 85 17.70 10.13 19.92
C HIS A 85 17.34 8.77 20.55
N GLU A 86 16.06 8.46 20.76
CA GLU A 86 15.61 7.15 21.24
C GLU A 86 15.99 6.02 20.29
N PHE A 87 16.01 6.28 18.97
CA PHE A 87 16.51 5.35 17.96
C PHE A 87 18.04 5.19 17.95
N GLY A 88 18.74 5.91 18.84
CA GLY A 88 20.19 5.81 19.03
C GLY A 88 21.03 6.64 18.05
N PHE A 89 20.42 7.61 17.38
CA PHE A 89 21.16 8.52 16.49
C PHE A 89 21.75 9.70 17.27
N GLU A 90 22.94 10.13 16.86
CA GLU A 90 23.60 11.34 17.36
C GLU A 90 23.31 12.53 16.43
N GLY A 91 23.40 13.77 16.98
CA GLY A 91 23.10 15.00 16.22
C GLY A 91 21.61 15.33 16.20
N PHE A 92 21.18 16.13 15.25
CA PHE A 92 19.81 16.60 15.15
C PHE A 92 19.15 16.12 13.86
N VAL A 93 17.86 15.79 13.93
CA VAL A 93 17.09 15.35 12.75
C VAL A 93 17.03 16.45 11.68
N VAL A 94 17.05 17.70 12.12
CA VAL A 94 17.00 18.87 11.22
C VAL A 94 18.25 18.98 10.33
N ASP A 95 19.38 18.43 10.77
CA ASP A 95 20.64 18.43 10.01
C ASP A 95 20.71 17.25 9.02
N CYS A 96 19.75 16.33 9.08
CA CYS A 96 19.68 15.21 8.17
C CYS A 96 19.13 15.60 6.80
N GLU A 97 19.59 14.91 5.75
CA GLU A 97 18.96 15.03 4.45
C GLU A 97 17.48 14.61 4.52
N TYR A 98 16.62 15.45 3.94
CA TYR A 98 15.20 15.13 3.84
C TYR A 98 14.98 13.93 2.89
N PRO A 99 14.04 13.03 3.20
CA PRO A 99 13.83 11.84 2.40
C PRO A 99 13.48 12.14 0.94
N VAL A 100 14.14 11.45 0.02
CA VAL A 100 13.89 11.55 -1.42
C VAL A 100 13.11 10.33 -1.88
N CYS A 101 12.10 10.56 -2.71
CA CYS A 101 11.27 9.51 -3.29
C CYS A 101 12.03 8.72 -4.35
N ASP A 102 12.01 7.40 -4.25
CA ASP A 102 12.42 6.50 -5.32
C ASP A 102 11.19 6.18 -6.20
N GLU A 103 11.12 6.82 -7.37
CA GLU A 103 9.99 6.65 -8.28
C GLU A 103 9.84 5.23 -8.84
N SER A 104 10.92 4.45 -8.87
CA SER A 104 10.87 3.05 -9.32
C SER A 104 9.98 2.20 -8.41
N LYS A 105 9.87 2.56 -7.13
CA LYS A 105 9.04 1.87 -6.14
C LYS A 105 7.58 2.31 -6.14
N LEU A 106 7.21 3.32 -6.91
CA LEU A 106 5.82 3.75 -7.09
C LEU A 106 5.07 2.95 -8.17
N ILE A 107 5.73 2.04 -8.84
CA ILE A 107 5.11 1.17 -9.84
C ILE A 107 4.41 0.03 -9.12
N LYS A 108 3.07 0.08 -9.08
CA LYS A 108 2.29 -1.07 -8.63
C LYS A 108 2.33 -2.15 -9.70
N GLU A 109 2.86 -3.31 -9.36
CA GLU A 109 2.80 -4.50 -10.22
C GLU A 109 1.40 -5.13 -10.21
N GLU A 110 0.67 -4.97 -9.08
CA GLU A 110 -0.63 -5.56 -8.84
C GLU A 110 -1.65 -4.53 -8.33
N ILE A 111 -2.90 -4.73 -8.68
CA ILE A 111 -4.03 -3.92 -8.22
C ILE A 111 -5.14 -4.80 -7.67
N GLU A 112 -5.79 -4.33 -6.62
CA GLU A 112 -7.00 -4.96 -6.08
C GLU A 112 -8.21 -4.47 -6.88
N ILE A 113 -8.94 -5.39 -7.51
CA ILE A 113 -10.18 -5.10 -8.23
C ILE A 113 -11.39 -5.69 -7.51
N ALA A 114 -12.51 -4.97 -7.54
CA ALA A 114 -13.76 -5.44 -6.97
C ALA A 114 -14.44 -6.44 -7.91
N VAL A 115 -14.84 -7.61 -7.38
CA VAL A 115 -15.66 -8.57 -8.09
C VAL A 115 -17.12 -8.38 -7.67
N GLN A 116 -17.97 -8.08 -8.65
CA GLN A 116 -19.40 -7.94 -8.49
C GLN A 116 -20.13 -9.14 -9.08
N ILE A 117 -21.20 -9.57 -8.41
CA ILE A 117 -22.16 -10.54 -8.93
C ILE A 117 -23.51 -9.82 -8.97
N ASN A 118 -24.10 -9.75 -10.15
CA ASN A 118 -25.34 -9.01 -10.40
C ASN A 118 -25.26 -7.57 -9.82
N SER A 119 -24.15 -6.85 -10.11
CA SER A 119 -23.89 -5.46 -9.69
C SER A 119 -23.70 -5.25 -8.17
N ARG A 120 -23.57 -6.31 -7.38
CA ARG A 120 -23.25 -6.22 -5.95
C ARG A 120 -21.83 -6.69 -5.69
N VAL A 121 -21.01 -5.87 -5.03
CA VAL A 121 -19.65 -6.24 -4.64
C VAL A 121 -19.72 -7.42 -3.66
N LYS A 122 -19.06 -8.52 -4.00
CA LYS A 122 -19.03 -9.75 -3.23
C LYS A 122 -17.62 -10.16 -2.80
N SER A 123 -16.60 -9.84 -3.61
CA SER A 123 -15.21 -10.19 -3.33
C SER A 123 -14.29 -9.11 -3.88
N LYS A 124 -13.01 -9.19 -3.49
CA LYS A 124 -11.92 -8.42 -4.05
C LYS A 124 -10.80 -9.38 -4.42
N ILE A 125 -10.18 -9.17 -5.56
CA ILE A 125 -9.13 -10.02 -6.11
C ILE A 125 -7.97 -9.13 -6.54
N VAL A 126 -6.75 -9.62 -6.32
CA VAL A 126 -5.52 -8.98 -6.78
C VAL A 126 -5.20 -9.49 -8.17
N VAL A 127 -4.94 -8.57 -9.09
CA VAL A 127 -4.57 -8.88 -10.47
C VAL A 127 -3.39 -8.02 -10.91
N PRO A 128 -2.52 -8.52 -11.82
CA PRO A 128 -1.45 -7.71 -12.38
C PRO A 128 -2.01 -6.46 -13.09
N VAL A 129 -1.35 -5.32 -12.92
CA VAL A 129 -1.75 -4.03 -13.55
C VAL A 129 -1.82 -4.15 -15.07
N ASN A 130 -0.91 -4.92 -15.66
CA ASN A 130 -0.80 -5.10 -17.11
C ASN A 130 -1.64 -6.28 -17.64
N ALA A 131 -2.47 -6.91 -16.79
CA ALA A 131 -3.30 -8.04 -17.22
C ALA A 131 -4.33 -7.62 -18.27
N THR A 132 -4.46 -8.41 -19.31
CA THR A 132 -5.48 -8.24 -20.34
C THR A 132 -6.86 -8.63 -19.80
N GLN A 133 -7.92 -8.19 -20.49
CA GLN A 133 -9.30 -8.56 -20.09
C GLN A 133 -9.50 -10.07 -20.00
N ALA A 134 -8.87 -10.84 -20.89
CA ALA A 134 -8.96 -12.30 -20.90
C ALA A 134 -8.27 -12.93 -19.68
N GLU A 135 -7.07 -12.46 -19.34
CA GLU A 135 -6.33 -12.93 -18.17
C GLU A 135 -7.07 -12.59 -16.86
N VAL A 136 -7.62 -11.38 -16.74
CA VAL A 136 -8.43 -10.99 -15.59
C VAL A 136 -9.66 -11.88 -15.46
N GLN A 137 -10.36 -12.21 -16.56
CA GLN A 137 -11.49 -13.14 -16.54
C GLN A 137 -11.08 -14.53 -16.06
N GLU A 138 -9.94 -15.02 -16.52
CA GLU A 138 -9.43 -16.34 -16.15
C GLU A 138 -9.06 -16.41 -14.66
N ILE A 139 -8.37 -15.36 -14.14
CA ILE A 139 -8.02 -15.27 -12.71
C ILE A 139 -9.29 -15.23 -11.86
N VAL A 140 -10.27 -14.41 -12.23
CA VAL A 140 -11.53 -14.26 -11.50
C VAL A 140 -12.32 -15.57 -11.46
N LEU A 141 -12.37 -16.31 -12.55
CA LEU A 141 -13.10 -17.58 -12.63
C LEU A 141 -12.39 -18.74 -11.91
N LYS A 142 -11.08 -18.65 -11.68
CA LYS A 142 -10.29 -19.62 -10.92
C LYS A 142 -10.27 -19.34 -9.41
N ASP A 143 -10.69 -18.17 -8.98
CA ASP A 143 -10.69 -17.80 -7.55
C ASP A 143 -11.73 -18.62 -6.79
N ALA A 144 -11.27 -19.32 -5.74
CA ALA A 144 -12.11 -20.20 -4.94
C ALA A 144 -13.31 -19.49 -4.32
N LYS A 145 -13.13 -18.25 -3.87
CA LYS A 145 -14.22 -17.43 -3.28
C LYS A 145 -15.29 -17.08 -4.32
N VAL A 146 -14.87 -16.81 -5.56
CA VAL A 146 -15.80 -16.51 -6.65
C VAL A 146 -16.56 -17.74 -7.07
N ILE A 147 -15.89 -18.91 -7.14
CA ILE A 147 -16.53 -20.19 -7.45
C ILE A 147 -17.59 -20.54 -6.42
N ASP A 148 -17.30 -20.39 -5.12
CA ASP A 148 -18.26 -20.62 -4.04
C ASP A 148 -19.45 -19.66 -4.12
N LEU A 149 -19.20 -18.39 -4.45
CA LEU A 149 -20.24 -17.36 -4.57
C LEU A 149 -21.14 -17.53 -5.81
N LEU A 150 -20.66 -18.25 -6.83
CA LEU A 150 -21.47 -18.57 -8.01
C LEU A 150 -22.43 -19.73 -7.77
N GLU A 151 -22.29 -20.50 -6.66
CA GLU A 151 -23.17 -21.62 -6.28
C GLU A 151 -23.46 -22.59 -7.45
N GLY A 152 -22.46 -22.85 -8.29
CA GLY A 152 -22.59 -23.74 -9.46
C GLY A 152 -23.37 -23.13 -10.65
N LYS A 153 -23.74 -21.85 -10.60
CA LYS A 153 -24.39 -21.16 -11.73
C LYS A 153 -23.36 -20.77 -12.78
N THR A 154 -23.70 -20.98 -14.04
CA THR A 154 -22.83 -20.54 -15.16
C THR A 154 -23.01 -19.04 -15.43
N PRO A 155 -21.91 -18.28 -15.53
CA PRO A 155 -21.98 -16.86 -15.89
C PRO A 155 -22.60 -16.67 -17.28
N LYS A 156 -23.63 -15.85 -17.39
CA LYS A 156 -24.21 -15.45 -18.70
C LYS A 156 -23.36 -14.40 -19.38
N LYS A 157 -22.79 -13.49 -18.60
CA LYS A 157 -21.96 -12.39 -19.12
C LYS A 157 -20.96 -11.97 -18.06
N ILE A 158 -19.70 -11.73 -18.48
CA ILE A 158 -18.64 -11.18 -17.65
C ILE A 158 -18.23 -9.84 -18.27
N ILE A 159 -18.31 -8.78 -17.51
CA ILE A 159 -17.92 -7.43 -17.90
C ILE A 159 -16.70 -7.06 -17.10
N VAL A 160 -15.56 -6.90 -17.77
CA VAL A 160 -14.29 -6.49 -17.15
C VAL A 160 -14.03 -5.03 -17.46
N ILE A 161 -13.88 -4.21 -16.43
CA ILE A 161 -13.38 -2.86 -16.50
C ILE A 161 -11.97 -2.88 -15.90
N LEU A 162 -10.96 -2.87 -16.77
CA LEU A 162 -9.56 -2.96 -16.38
C LEU A 162 -9.24 -1.92 -15.30
N GLY A 163 -8.48 -2.34 -14.29
CA GLY A 163 -8.07 -1.47 -13.21
C GLY A 163 -9.16 -1.06 -12.22
N ARG A 164 -10.39 -1.55 -12.35
CA ARG A 164 -11.49 -1.07 -11.53
C ARG A 164 -12.38 -2.17 -10.94
N LEU A 165 -13.03 -2.93 -11.79
CA LEU A 165 -13.96 -3.97 -11.33
C LEU A 165 -14.24 -5.04 -12.40
N VAL A 166 -14.70 -6.20 -11.94
CA VAL A 166 -15.31 -7.24 -12.78
C VAL A 166 -16.73 -7.48 -12.32
N ASN A 167 -17.69 -7.43 -13.25
CA ASN A 167 -19.10 -7.74 -12.96
C ASN A 167 -19.51 -9.04 -13.67
N ILE A 168 -19.91 -10.01 -12.88
CA ILE A 168 -20.41 -11.31 -13.34
C ILE A 168 -21.95 -11.28 -13.27
N VAL A 169 -22.59 -11.50 -14.41
CA VAL A 169 -24.05 -11.61 -14.50
C VAL A 169 -24.39 -13.11 -14.59
N VAL A 170 -25.21 -13.56 -13.67
CA VAL A 170 -25.64 -14.96 -13.55
C VAL A 170 -27.13 -15.08 -13.87
#